data_b580202a7a2163bad6b052fff0e71b98
#
_entry.id   b580202a7a2163bad6b052fff0e71b98
#
_cell.length_a   1.000
_cell.length_b   1.000
_cell.length_c   1.000
_cell.angle_alpha   90.00
_cell.angle_beta   90.00
_cell.angle_gamma   90.00
#
_symmetry.space_group_name_H-M   'P 1'
#
loop_
_entity.id
_entity.type
_entity.pdbx_description
1 polymer ?
#
loop_
_entity_poly.entity_id
_entity_poly.type
_entity_poly.pdbx_seq_one_letter_code
_entity_poly.pdbx_strand_id
1 'polypeptide(L)'
;MIPFWGKFEEQISAKDNYYNHYLYQGWQHWGMGIGNPLLPGPIYNKNGQITFISNRVLAHHIGFCGSPCQSLSYRMLLSYSRHWGTYDNPLNEIKKQFNSLFEVTYAPQQLKGWSFTVSGAMDRGSILGNNYGGMLVIRKQGIIKSGNK
;
A
#
# COMPACT_ATOMS: atom_id res chain seq x y z
N MET A 1 -2.16 -19.21 -15.96
CA MET A 1 -1.80 -20.34 -15.08
C MET A 1 -0.86 -19.83 -14.01
N ILE A 2 -1.13 -20.05 -12.73
CA ILE A 2 -0.20 -19.74 -11.65
C ILE A 2 0.64 -21.01 -11.44
N PRO A 3 1.88 -21.04 -11.85
CA PRO A 3 2.62 -22.32 -11.95
C PRO A 3 2.83 -23.00 -10.61
N PHE A 4 2.85 -22.23 -9.52
CA PHE A 4 3.11 -22.77 -8.19
C PHE A 4 1.88 -23.31 -7.48
N TRP A 5 0.70 -22.76 -7.75
CA TRP A 5 -0.54 -23.10 -7.06
C TRP A 5 -1.45 -24.07 -7.80
N GLY A 6 -1.13 -24.40 -9.05
CA GLY A 6 -1.92 -25.32 -9.88
C GLY A 6 -2.00 -26.76 -9.38
N LYS A 7 -1.13 -27.15 -8.44
CA LYS A 7 -1.17 -28.47 -7.82
C LYS A 7 -2.10 -28.58 -6.61
N PHE A 8 -2.69 -27.46 -6.18
CA PHE A 8 -3.55 -27.40 -5.01
C PHE A 8 -5.03 -27.18 -5.36
N GLU A 9 -5.44 -27.55 -6.55
CA GLU A 9 -6.82 -27.35 -7.03
C GLU A 9 -7.89 -27.99 -6.15
N GLU A 10 -7.54 -29.04 -5.41
CA GLU A 10 -8.46 -29.72 -4.49
C GLU A 10 -8.46 -29.11 -3.07
N GLN A 11 -7.57 -28.18 -2.76
CA GLN A 11 -7.53 -27.55 -1.45
C GLN A 11 -8.58 -26.45 -1.33
N ILE A 12 -9.46 -26.58 -0.35
CA ILE A 12 -10.51 -25.61 -0.02
C ILE A 12 -9.91 -24.21 0.23
N SER A 13 -8.77 -24.13 0.90
CA SER A 13 -8.07 -22.89 1.21
C SER A 13 -7.58 -22.11 -0.03
N ALA A 14 -7.32 -22.80 -1.15
CA ALA A 14 -6.92 -22.16 -2.39
C ALA A 14 -8.08 -21.49 -3.13
N LYS A 15 -9.32 -21.89 -2.82
CA LYS A 15 -10.56 -21.36 -3.41
C LYS A 15 -11.23 -20.31 -2.54
N ASP A 16 -10.77 -20.13 -1.33
CA ASP A 16 -11.40 -19.23 -0.38
C ASP A 16 -11.38 -17.76 -0.87
N ASN A 17 -12.58 -17.21 -1.00
CA ASN A 17 -12.79 -15.83 -1.41
C ASN A 17 -13.26 -15.00 -0.20
N TYR A 18 -12.46 -14.99 0.82
CA TYR A 18 -12.72 -14.38 2.11
C TYR A 18 -13.20 -12.93 2.04
N TYR A 19 -12.61 -12.13 1.17
CA TYR A 19 -12.97 -10.71 1.00
C TYR A 19 -14.30 -10.48 0.29
N ASN A 20 -14.81 -11.48 -0.45
CA ASN A 20 -16.06 -11.42 -1.18
C ASN A 20 -17.11 -12.41 -0.61
N HIS A 21 -16.98 -12.75 0.66
CA HIS A 21 -17.91 -13.70 1.29
C HIS A 21 -19.32 -13.13 1.32
N TYR A 22 -20.32 -13.92 0.89
CA TYR A 22 -21.69 -13.44 0.70
C TYR A 22 -22.40 -13.05 2.01
N LEU A 23 -22.01 -13.65 3.15
CA LEU A 23 -22.58 -13.33 4.47
C LEU A 23 -21.91 -12.15 5.15
N TYR A 24 -20.66 -11.82 4.81
CA TYR A 24 -19.91 -10.80 5.48
C TYR A 24 -19.09 -9.98 4.48
N GLN A 25 -19.56 -8.76 4.21
CA GLN A 25 -18.92 -7.82 3.30
C GLN A 25 -18.14 -6.73 4.06
N GLY A 26 -17.85 -6.94 5.34
CA GLY A 26 -17.24 -5.95 6.23
C GLY A 26 -15.74 -5.75 6.09
N TRP A 27 -15.08 -6.37 5.11
CA TRP A 27 -13.64 -6.24 4.89
C TRP A 27 -13.25 -4.98 4.11
N GLN A 28 -14.15 -4.02 4.06
CA GLN A 28 -13.95 -2.74 3.42
C GLN A 28 -14.51 -1.61 4.27
N HIS A 29 -13.91 -0.43 4.13
CA HIS A 29 -14.43 0.82 4.66
C HIS A 29 -14.39 1.88 3.56
N TRP A 30 -15.55 2.41 3.18
CA TRP A 30 -15.68 3.36 2.06
C TRP A 30 -15.06 2.86 0.75
N GLY A 31 -15.21 1.57 0.46
CA GLY A 31 -14.66 0.93 -0.73
C GLY A 31 -13.15 0.65 -0.69
N MET A 32 -12.47 0.96 0.41
CA MET A 32 -11.07 0.60 0.65
C MET A 32 -10.99 -0.71 1.42
N GLY A 33 -10.10 -1.61 0.99
CA GLY A 33 -9.88 -2.89 1.67
C GLY A 33 -9.23 -2.72 3.03
N ILE A 34 -9.70 -3.47 4.01
CA ILE A 34 -9.14 -3.52 5.36
C ILE A 34 -8.18 -4.70 5.46
N GLY A 35 -7.02 -4.49 6.07
CA GLY A 35 -6.04 -5.52 6.40
C GLY A 35 -4.94 -5.67 5.39
N ASN A 36 -5.20 -6.06 4.16
CA ASN A 36 -4.15 -6.25 3.14
C ASN A 36 -4.14 -5.11 2.12
N PRO A 37 -3.15 -4.20 2.17
CA PRO A 37 -3.06 -3.06 1.27
C PRO A 37 -2.74 -3.44 -0.18
N LEU A 38 -2.33 -4.69 -0.44
CA LEU A 38 -2.04 -5.18 -1.78
C LEU A 38 -3.31 -5.59 -2.54
N LEU A 39 -4.42 -5.80 -1.84
CA LEU A 39 -5.67 -6.15 -2.48
C LEU A 39 -6.39 -4.86 -2.91
N PRO A 40 -6.69 -4.74 -4.23
CA PRO A 40 -7.41 -3.56 -4.72
C PRO A 40 -8.84 -3.57 -4.16
N GLY A 41 -9.13 -2.59 -3.33
CA GLY A 41 -10.47 -2.40 -2.77
C GLY A 41 -11.49 -2.03 -3.84
N PRO A 42 -12.80 -2.17 -3.55
CA PRO A 42 -13.88 -1.90 -4.49
C PRO A 42 -13.90 -0.48 -5.08
N ILE A 43 -13.31 0.51 -4.39
CA ILE A 43 -13.21 1.89 -4.88
C ILE A 43 -12.46 1.99 -6.23
N TYR A 44 -11.61 1.03 -6.55
CA TYR A 44 -10.87 0.98 -7.81
C TYR A 44 -11.65 0.29 -8.94
N ASN A 45 -12.87 -0.21 -8.67
CA ASN A 45 -13.69 -0.87 -9.66
C ASN A 45 -14.37 0.15 -10.58
N LYS A 46 -14.05 0.11 -11.87
CA LYS A 46 -14.63 1.02 -12.86
C LYS A 46 -16.12 0.80 -13.09
N ASN A 47 -16.64 -0.38 -12.74
CA ASN A 47 -18.06 -0.75 -12.94
C ASN A 47 -18.93 -0.51 -11.70
N GLY A 48 -18.39 0.12 -10.64
CA GLY A 48 -19.10 0.41 -9.41
C GLY A 48 -19.43 -0.82 -8.53
N GLN A 49 -18.93 -2.00 -8.88
CA GLN A 49 -19.13 -3.20 -8.04
C GLN A 49 -18.37 -3.08 -6.74
N ILE A 50 -19.00 -3.53 -5.63
CA ILE A 50 -18.44 -3.52 -4.27
C ILE A 50 -17.63 -4.78 -3.93
N THR A 51 -17.12 -5.47 -4.94
CA THR A 51 -16.35 -6.71 -4.79
C THR A 51 -14.86 -6.48 -4.99
N PHE A 52 -14.04 -7.27 -4.30
CA PHE A 52 -12.60 -7.33 -4.56
C PHE A 52 -12.35 -8.11 -5.84
N ILE A 53 -11.77 -7.46 -6.84
CA ILE A 53 -11.52 -8.07 -8.16
C ILE A 53 -10.34 -9.04 -8.17
N SER A 54 -9.49 -9.01 -7.15
CA SER A 54 -8.35 -9.91 -7.03
C SER A 54 -8.01 -10.15 -5.57
N ASN A 55 -7.90 -11.42 -5.20
CA ASN A 55 -7.36 -11.89 -3.93
C ASN A 55 -6.11 -12.76 -4.10
N ARG A 56 -5.71 -13.01 -5.37
CA ARG A 56 -4.47 -13.73 -5.70
C ARG A 56 -3.44 -12.73 -6.18
N VAL A 57 -2.44 -12.51 -5.35
CA VAL A 57 -1.38 -11.52 -5.59
C VAL A 57 -0.02 -12.11 -5.26
N LEU A 58 0.96 -11.78 -6.08
CA LEU A 58 2.38 -11.95 -5.77
C LEU A 58 3.02 -10.57 -5.77
N ALA A 59 3.68 -10.23 -4.68
CA ALA A 59 4.33 -8.94 -4.53
C ALA A 59 5.76 -9.08 -4.06
N HIS A 60 6.60 -8.21 -4.57
CA HIS A 60 7.99 -8.03 -4.15
C HIS A 60 8.17 -6.61 -3.65
N HIS A 61 8.81 -6.47 -2.50
CA HIS A 61 9.10 -5.19 -1.89
C HIS A 61 10.60 -5.08 -1.62
N ILE A 62 11.14 -3.89 -1.88
CA ILE A 62 12.50 -3.56 -1.51
C ILE A 62 12.49 -2.19 -0.85
N GLY A 63 13.22 -2.04 0.24
CA GLY A 63 13.31 -0.79 0.99
C GLY A 63 14.76 -0.43 1.27
N PHE A 64 15.04 0.86 1.16
CA PHE A 64 16.32 1.45 1.53
C PHE A 64 16.06 2.59 2.51
N CYS A 65 16.84 2.65 3.57
CA CYS A 65 16.82 3.77 4.49
C CYS A 65 18.24 4.07 4.96
N GLY A 66 18.47 5.33 5.29
CA GLY A 66 19.77 5.74 5.77
C GLY A 66 19.76 7.14 6.35
N SER A 67 20.84 7.47 7.06
CA SER A 67 21.06 8.77 7.65
C SER A 67 22.51 9.19 7.33
N PRO A 68 22.73 9.91 6.21
CA PRO A 68 24.06 10.34 5.80
C PRO A 68 24.69 11.32 6.79
N CYS A 69 23.86 12.03 7.57
CA CYS A 69 24.31 12.85 8.68
C CYS A 69 23.26 12.89 9.79
N GLN A 70 23.60 13.41 10.96
CA GLN A 70 22.72 13.44 12.14
C GLN A 70 21.42 14.21 11.94
N SER A 71 21.38 15.14 10.98
CA SER A 71 20.23 15.98 10.71
C SER A 71 19.41 15.54 9.50
N LEU A 72 19.87 14.55 8.74
CA LEU A 72 19.22 14.12 7.50
C LEU A 72 19.01 12.62 7.50
N SER A 73 17.79 12.19 7.21
CA SER A 73 17.47 10.79 6.95
C SER A 73 16.62 10.66 5.68
N TYR A 74 16.74 9.52 5.03
CA TYR A 74 15.93 9.20 3.87
C TYR A 74 15.37 7.79 3.95
N ARG A 75 14.24 7.57 3.27
CA ARG A 75 13.60 6.28 3.08
C ARG A 75 13.11 6.17 1.65
N MET A 76 13.38 5.05 1.01
CA MET A 76 12.86 4.68 -0.29
C MET A 76 12.21 3.31 -0.20
N LEU A 77 10.99 3.19 -0.69
CA LEU A 77 10.25 1.93 -0.78
C LEU A 77 9.84 1.72 -2.23
N LEU A 78 10.09 0.52 -2.74
CA LEU A 78 9.69 0.09 -4.07
C LEU A 78 8.89 -1.20 -3.93
N SER A 79 7.79 -1.29 -4.64
CA SER A 79 6.91 -2.44 -4.64
C SER A 79 6.49 -2.79 -6.05
N TYR A 80 6.54 -4.05 -6.39
CA TYR A 80 6.03 -4.57 -7.64
C TYR A 80 5.08 -5.73 -7.36
N SER A 81 3.87 -5.65 -7.86
CA SER A 81 2.87 -6.70 -7.67
C SER A 81 2.25 -7.18 -8.98
N ARG A 82 1.82 -8.44 -8.97
CA ARG A 82 1.07 -9.09 -10.04
C ARG A 82 -0.20 -9.68 -9.47
N HIS A 83 -1.30 -9.52 -10.17
CA HIS A 83 -2.64 -9.88 -9.75
C HIS A 83 -3.30 -10.79 -10.80
N TRP A 84 -3.91 -11.88 -10.34
CA TRP A 84 -4.53 -12.91 -11.19
C TRP A 84 -6.07 -12.96 -11.07
N GLY A 85 -6.66 -12.10 -10.25
CA GLY A 85 -8.09 -12.14 -9.96
C GLY A 85 -8.43 -13.03 -8.76
N THR A 86 -9.67 -13.48 -8.69
CA THR A 86 -10.10 -14.48 -7.73
C THR A 86 -10.01 -15.88 -8.35
N TYR A 87 -10.25 -16.91 -7.55
CA TYR A 87 -10.29 -18.29 -8.07
C TYR A 87 -11.46 -18.48 -9.04
N ASP A 88 -12.64 -18.01 -8.64
CA ASP A 88 -13.87 -18.18 -9.42
C ASP A 88 -13.95 -17.22 -10.62
N ASN A 89 -13.33 -16.06 -10.51
CA ASN A 89 -13.28 -15.03 -11.56
C ASN A 89 -11.84 -14.62 -11.82
N PRO A 90 -11.06 -15.44 -12.54
CA PRO A 90 -9.70 -15.09 -12.92
C PRO A 90 -9.71 -13.89 -13.87
N LEU A 91 -8.73 -13.02 -13.74
CA LEU A 91 -8.54 -11.93 -14.70
C LEU A 91 -8.10 -12.51 -16.06
N ASN A 92 -8.62 -11.96 -17.14
CA ASN A 92 -8.23 -12.36 -18.51
C ASN A 92 -6.73 -12.17 -18.76
N GLU A 93 -6.16 -11.14 -18.13
CA GLU A 93 -4.72 -10.83 -18.19
C GLU A 93 -4.17 -10.58 -16.78
N ILE A 94 -2.91 -10.93 -16.58
CA ILE A 94 -2.20 -10.62 -15.33
C ILE A 94 -2.01 -9.10 -15.24
N LYS A 95 -2.67 -8.49 -14.28
CA LYS A 95 -2.50 -7.07 -14.02
C LYS A 95 -1.25 -6.83 -13.17
N LYS A 96 -0.48 -5.83 -13.57
CA LYS A 96 0.79 -5.47 -12.92
C LYS A 96 0.67 -4.08 -12.32
N GLN A 97 1.33 -3.91 -11.18
CA GLN A 97 1.37 -2.61 -10.48
C GLN A 97 2.76 -2.38 -9.91
N PHE A 98 3.27 -1.18 -10.11
CA PHE A 98 4.49 -0.68 -9.50
C PHE A 98 4.13 0.51 -8.61
N ASN A 99 4.65 0.51 -7.39
CA ASN A 99 4.46 1.58 -6.42
C ASN A 99 5.84 2.00 -5.90
N SER A 100 6.05 3.28 -5.75
CA SER A 100 7.28 3.82 -5.16
C SER A 100 6.98 4.95 -4.20
N LEU A 101 7.77 5.04 -3.14
CA LEU A 101 7.78 6.13 -2.17
C LEU A 101 9.23 6.56 -1.95
N PHE A 102 9.47 7.83 -2.01
CA PHE A 102 10.71 8.45 -1.59
C PHE A 102 10.42 9.54 -0.55
N GLU A 103 11.14 9.50 0.55
CA GLU A 103 10.96 10.40 1.69
C GLU A 103 12.31 10.88 2.19
N VAL A 104 12.38 12.17 2.49
CA VAL A 104 13.54 12.80 3.11
C VAL A 104 13.07 13.57 4.33
N THR A 105 13.72 13.35 5.45
CA THR A 105 13.47 14.06 6.70
C THR A 105 14.69 14.84 7.12
N TYR A 106 14.50 16.12 7.34
CA TYR A 106 15.52 17.05 7.85
C TYR A 106 15.16 17.47 9.28
N ALA A 107 16.04 17.22 10.23
CA ALA A 107 15.89 17.55 11.64
C ALA A 107 17.10 18.39 12.10
N PRO A 108 17.09 19.73 11.90
CA PRO A 108 18.21 20.58 12.22
C PRO A 108 18.48 20.63 13.73
N GLN A 109 19.73 20.47 14.13
CA GLN A 109 20.13 20.48 15.54
C GLN A 109 19.88 21.86 16.20
N GLN A 110 19.95 22.94 15.42
CA GLN A 110 19.70 24.31 15.93
C GLN A 110 18.23 24.51 16.32
N LEU A 111 17.31 23.89 15.60
CA LEU A 111 15.87 23.96 15.87
C LEU A 111 15.43 22.73 16.68
N LYS A 112 15.81 22.71 17.97
CA LYS A 112 15.51 21.59 18.86
C LYS A 112 14.07 21.13 18.78
N GLY A 113 13.87 19.85 18.41
CA GLY A 113 12.56 19.22 18.34
C GLY A 113 11.75 19.51 17.07
N TRP A 114 12.27 20.26 16.10
CA TRP A 114 11.65 20.42 14.79
C TRP A 114 12.18 19.39 13.81
N SER A 115 11.27 18.88 12.98
CA SER A 115 11.61 18.06 11.82
C SER A 115 10.70 18.41 10.65
N PHE A 116 11.28 18.36 9.45
CA PHE A 116 10.63 18.66 8.19
C PHE A 116 10.78 17.43 7.30
N THR A 117 9.67 16.87 6.85
CA THR A 117 9.69 15.71 5.98
C THR A 117 9.03 16.06 4.67
N VAL A 118 9.70 15.77 3.57
CA VAL A 118 9.15 15.84 2.21
C VAL A 118 9.09 14.42 1.68
N SER A 119 7.95 14.05 1.12
CA SER A 119 7.81 12.76 0.46
C SER A 119 7.11 12.88 -0.88
N GLY A 120 7.50 12.01 -1.80
CA GLY A 120 6.87 11.82 -3.09
C GLY A 120 6.54 10.36 -3.31
N ALA A 121 5.38 10.08 -3.90
CA ALA A 121 4.94 8.73 -4.23
C ALA A 121 4.49 8.67 -5.68
N MET A 122 4.66 7.50 -6.28
CA MET A 122 4.21 7.23 -7.64
C MET A 122 3.64 5.81 -7.70
N ASP A 123 2.47 5.69 -8.29
CA ASP A 123 1.84 4.44 -8.66
C ASP A 123 1.77 4.34 -10.18
N ARG A 124 2.14 3.20 -10.74
CA ARG A 124 2.08 2.94 -12.16
C ARG A 124 1.64 1.52 -12.45
N GLY A 125 0.51 1.37 -13.12
CA GLY A 125 0.02 0.04 -13.48
C GLY A 125 -1.45 -0.02 -13.84
N SER A 126 -1.94 -1.24 -13.98
CA SER A 126 -3.30 -1.52 -14.45
C SER A 126 -4.30 -1.82 -13.32
N ILE A 127 -3.88 -1.77 -12.06
CA ILE A 127 -4.74 -1.95 -10.88
C ILE A 127 -5.18 -0.61 -10.32
N LEU A 128 -4.24 0.20 -9.84
CA LEU A 128 -4.51 1.51 -9.23
C LEU A 128 -4.46 2.65 -10.24
N GLY A 129 -3.98 2.34 -11.46
CA GLY A 129 -3.74 3.37 -12.48
C GLY A 129 -2.37 4.05 -12.30
N ASN A 130 -2.24 5.23 -12.90
CA ASN A 130 -1.04 6.06 -12.82
C ASN A 130 -1.35 7.27 -11.96
N ASN A 131 -0.78 7.31 -10.77
CA ASN A 131 -1.01 8.36 -9.79
C ASN A 131 0.32 8.91 -9.28
N TYR A 132 0.30 10.17 -8.89
CA TYR A 132 1.43 10.84 -8.25
C TYR A 132 0.93 11.56 -7.02
N GLY A 133 1.71 11.53 -5.96
CA GLY A 133 1.39 12.21 -4.71
C GLY A 133 2.63 12.82 -4.08
N GLY A 134 2.42 13.90 -3.35
CA GLY A 134 3.45 14.53 -2.55
C GLY A 134 2.91 14.94 -1.18
N MET A 135 3.76 14.92 -0.18
CA MET A 135 3.39 15.31 1.18
C MET A 135 4.52 16.09 1.83
N LEU A 136 4.16 17.16 2.54
CA LEU A 136 5.03 17.92 3.41
C LEU A 136 4.55 17.76 4.85
N VAL A 137 5.42 17.33 5.74
CA VAL A 137 5.12 17.19 7.16
C VAL A 137 6.08 18.07 7.96
N ILE A 138 5.52 18.93 8.78
CA ILE A 138 6.25 19.73 9.77
C ILE A 138 5.88 19.20 11.14
N ARG A 139 6.85 18.76 11.91
CA ARG A 139 6.63 18.21 13.25
C ARG A 139 7.44 18.97 14.27
N LYS A 140 6.80 19.30 15.38
CA LYS A 140 7.46 19.83 16.57
C LYS A 140 7.30 18.80 17.71
N GLN A 141 8.41 18.38 18.28
CA GLN A 141 8.46 17.55 19.49
C GLN A 141 9.06 18.35 20.63
N GLY A 142 8.49 18.23 21.81
CA GLY A 142 9.00 18.90 23.02
C GLY A 142 7.91 18.99 24.08
N ILE A 143 8.33 19.29 25.31
CA ILE A 143 7.43 19.54 26.43
C ILE A 143 6.95 21.01 26.31
N ILE A 144 5.65 21.21 26.23
CA ILE A 144 5.06 22.54 26.39
C ILE A 144 5.18 22.87 27.87
N LYS A 145 6.15 23.71 28.23
CA LYS A 145 6.22 24.24 29.60
C LYS A 145 5.00 25.12 29.78
N SER A 146 4.03 24.65 30.56
CA SER A 146 2.98 25.52 31.09
C SER A 146 3.66 26.58 31.97
N GLY A 147 3.57 27.85 31.56
CA GLY A 147 4.05 28.93 32.37
C GLY A 147 3.17 29.02 33.64
N ASN A 148 3.70 28.62 34.79
CA ASN A 148 3.12 29.02 36.05
C ASN A 148 3.21 30.55 36.11
N LYS A 149 2.04 31.20 36.10
CA LYS A 149 1.89 32.55 36.60
C LYS A 149 1.92 32.52 38.12
#